data_81ae1eb3a1ae2977ec6422ef39498802
#
_entry.id   81ae1eb3a1ae2977ec6422ef39498802
#
_cell.length_a   1.000
_cell.length_b   1.000
_cell.length_c   1.000
_cell.angle_alpha   90.00
_cell.angle_beta   90.00
_cell.angle_gamma   90.00
#
_symmetry.space_group_name_H-M   'P 1'
#
loop_
_entity.id
_entity.type
_entity.pdbx_description
1 polymer ?
#
loop_
_entity_poly.entity_id
_entity_poly.type
_entity_poly.pdbx_seq_one_letter_code
_entity_poly.pdbx_strand_id
1 'polypeptide(L)'
;MSTGDQPGRVEALLLQSRGVTPLSIEDALLLAEHAATPELLCAARVVRERAKGITVSYSRKVFIPLTTLCRDYCGYCTFRKDPGEPGAHFMTPDEVLALAQTGRAAACKEALFSLGDQPESVFPEAREFLRRLGFARTLEYLAAMCELVAERTGLLPHANPGLMPAEDLERLKESNASLGIMLENVSPRLMRNGHAHWRAPDKVPALRLRTIEDAGRLKIPFTTGILIGIGETQAERIDSLAAIRATHERYGHIQEVIVQNFRAKPGTRMAGHADAELEDLLRTLAIARLMLPADMNLQAPPNLSYREFPRLLDAGINDWGGISPVTLDFINPEAAWPQIPVLADAAHAAGLELRERLAIYPEFIGRDGFVHTRMAGRIDRLRDARGYARVGEVPHAGNTNSAACVHFC
;
A
#
# COMPACT_ATOMS: atom_id res chain seq x y z
N MET A 1 -20.91 -0.54 -34.78
CA MET A 1 -22.02 -0.50 -33.78
C MET A 1 -22.53 0.93 -33.73
N SER A 2 -23.83 1.11 -33.78
CA SER A 2 -24.50 2.44 -33.90
C SER A 2 -24.21 3.31 -32.69
N THR A 3 -23.77 4.56 -32.91
CA THR A 3 -23.43 5.58 -31.89
C THR A 3 -24.68 6.20 -31.23
N GLY A 4 -25.87 5.66 -31.50
CA GLY A 4 -27.17 6.31 -31.19
C GLY A 4 -27.70 6.13 -29.75
N ASP A 5 -27.13 5.25 -28.91
CA ASP A 5 -27.71 4.93 -27.58
C ASP A 5 -26.65 4.93 -26.44
N GLN A 6 -25.53 5.58 -26.59
CA GLN A 6 -24.49 5.65 -25.54
C GLN A 6 -24.99 6.30 -24.24
N PRO A 7 -25.73 7.44 -24.23
CA PRO A 7 -26.20 8.04 -22.97
C PRO A 7 -27.11 7.11 -22.19
N GLY A 8 -28.05 6.44 -22.84
CA GLY A 8 -28.96 5.49 -22.18
C GLY A 8 -28.25 4.27 -21.62
N ARG A 9 -27.20 3.79 -22.32
CA ARG A 9 -26.35 2.68 -21.81
C ARG A 9 -25.56 3.10 -20.59
N VAL A 10 -24.96 4.30 -20.57
CA VAL A 10 -24.23 4.86 -19.42
C VAL A 10 -25.15 4.96 -18.19
N GLU A 11 -26.35 5.53 -18.35
CA GLU A 11 -27.33 5.64 -17.26
C GLU A 11 -27.73 4.26 -16.71
N ALA A 12 -28.04 3.31 -17.60
CA ALA A 12 -28.37 1.94 -17.21
C ALA A 12 -27.23 1.25 -16.44
N LEU A 13 -26.00 1.42 -16.90
CA LEU A 13 -24.82 0.88 -16.23
C LEU A 13 -24.56 1.53 -14.86
N LEU A 14 -24.75 2.84 -14.73
CA LEU A 14 -24.65 3.54 -13.44
C LEU A 14 -25.69 3.04 -12.42
N LEU A 15 -26.90 2.75 -12.87
CA LEU A 15 -27.92 2.14 -12.02
C LEU A 15 -27.56 0.70 -11.63
N GLN A 16 -27.13 -0.11 -12.60
CA GLN A 16 -26.71 -1.49 -12.37
C GLN A 16 -25.49 -1.60 -11.45
N SER A 17 -24.50 -0.70 -11.62
CA SER A 17 -23.26 -0.70 -10.85
C SER A 17 -23.45 -0.40 -9.37
N ARG A 18 -24.60 0.16 -8.98
CA ARG A 18 -25.00 0.32 -7.57
C ARG A 18 -25.33 -1.03 -6.89
N GLY A 19 -25.37 -2.13 -7.63
CA GLY A 19 -25.48 -3.49 -7.11
C GLY A 19 -24.16 -4.01 -6.53
N VAL A 20 -24.11 -5.35 -6.30
CA VAL A 20 -22.91 -6.01 -5.75
C VAL A 20 -22.02 -6.63 -6.84
N THR A 21 -22.50 -6.68 -8.09
CA THR A 21 -21.76 -7.29 -9.20
C THR A 21 -20.73 -6.30 -9.75
N PRO A 22 -19.44 -6.64 -9.71
CA PRO A 22 -18.40 -5.78 -10.26
C PRO A 22 -18.59 -5.55 -11.77
N LEU A 23 -18.25 -4.34 -12.24
CA LEU A 23 -18.27 -4.00 -13.67
C LEU A 23 -17.32 -4.90 -14.47
N SER A 24 -17.73 -5.21 -15.71
CA SER A 24 -16.81 -5.77 -16.70
C SER A 24 -15.76 -4.74 -17.13
N ILE A 25 -14.69 -5.18 -17.78
CA ILE A 25 -13.68 -4.27 -18.34
C ILE A 25 -14.33 -3.32 -19.36
N GLU A 26 -15.18 -3.85 -20.24
CA GLU A 26 -15.85 -3.05 -21.28
C GLU A 26 -16.78 -1.98 -20.68
N ASP A 27 -17.55 -2.33 -19.66
CA ASP A 27 -18.47 -1.39 -19.01
C ASP A 27 -17.72 -0.34 -18.19
N ALA A 28 -16.60 -0.74 -17.54
CA ALA A 28 -15.73 0.19 -16.83
C ALA A 28 -15.09 1.21 -17.79
N LEU A 29 -14.62 0.78 -18.97
CA LEU A 29 -14.11 1.67 -20.01
C LEU A 29 -15.20 2.66 -20.48
N LEU A 30 -16.40 2.16 -20.73
CA LEU A 30 -17.51 3.00 -21.15
C LEU A 30 -17.86 4.07 -20.12
N LEU A 31 -17.98 3.68 -18.84
CA LEU A 31 -18.24 4.64 -17.75
C LEU A 31 -17.08 5.62 -17.55
N ALA A 32 -15.85 5.12 -17.62
CA ALA A 32 -14.67 5.94 -17.45
C ALA A 32 -14.54 7.01 -18.56
N GLU A 33 -15.01 6.74 -19.76
CA GLU A 33 -14.97 7.66 -20.89
C GLU A 33 -16.18 8.62 -20.92
N HIS A 34 -17.38 8.14 -20.60
CA HIS A 34 -18.62 8.86 -20.91
C HIS A 34 -19.47 9.26 -19.70
N ALA A 35 -19.28 8.65 -18.51
CA ALA A 35 -20.08 9.03 -17.34
C ALA A 35 -19.68 10.40 -16.80
N ALA A 36 -20.67 11.21 -16.41
CA ALA A 36 -20.42 12.45 -15.68
C ALA A 36 -19.84 12.13 -14.28
N THR A 37 -18.85 12.90 -13.86
CA THR A 37 -18.14 12.63 -12.59
C THR A 37 -19.09 12.58 -11.38
N PRO A 38 -20.03 13.52 -11.19
CA PRO A 38 -20.94 13.46 -10.05
C PRO A 38 -21.77 12.16 -9.98
N GLU A 39 -22.20 11.64 -11.12
CA GLU A 39 -22.98 10.40 -11.21
C GLU A 39 -22.12 9.18 -10.88
N LEU A 40 -20.89 9.15 -11.39
CA LEU A 40 -19.92 8.10 -11.14
C LEU A 40 -19.55 8.04 -9.64
N LEU A 41 -19.28 9.19 -9.02
CA LEU A 41 -18.99 9.29 -7.58
C LEU A 41 -20.20 8.84 -6.75
N CYS A 42 -21.41 9.25 -7.14
CA CYS A 42 -22.66 8.81 -6.47
C CYS A 42 -22.80 7.27 -6.50
N ALA A 43 -22.56 6.63 -7.64
CA ALA A 43 -22.60 5.18 -7.76
C ALA A 43 -21.55 4.49 -6.86
N ALA A 44 -20.32 4.96 -6.89
CA ALA A 44 -19.21 4.44 -6.07
C ALA A 44 -19.49 4.58 -4.55
N ARG A 45 -20.02 5.74 -4.13
CA ARG A 45 -20.42 5.98 -2.74
C ARG A 45 -21.49 4.99 -2.28
N VAL A 46 -22.51 4.74 -3.09
CA VAL A 46 -23.58 3.78 -2.77
C VAL A 46 -23.01 2.37 -2.57
N VAL A 47 -22.10 1.92 -3.43
CA VAL A 47 -21.45 0.61 -3.27
C VAL A 47 -20.64 0.55 -1.99
N ARG A 48 -19.83 1.58 -1.69
CA ARG A 48 -19.04 1.66 -0.46
C ARG A 48 -19.93 1.63 0.79
N GLU A 49 -21.01 2.42 0.83
CA GLU A 49 -21.93 2.48 1.98
C GLU A 49 -22.60 1.13 2.26
N ARG A 50 -23.03 0.42 1.21
CA ARG A 50 -23.62 -0.91 1.36
C ARG A 50 -22.64 -1.96 1.88
N ALA A 51 -21.39 -1.92 1.42
CA ALA A 51 -20.42 -2.96 1.73
C ALA A 51 -19.59 -2.68 3.00
N LYS A 52 -19.30 -1.41 3.29
CA LYS A 52 -18.43 -0.97 4.40
C LYS A 52 -19.17 -0.15 5.47
N GLY A 53 -20.44 0.19 5.25
CA GLY A 53 -21.24 1.01 6.17
C GLY A 53 -20.64 2.42 6.30
N ILE A 54 -20.64 2.93 7.52
CA ILE A 54 -20.16 4.27 7.85
C ILE A 54 -18.68 4.32 8.26
N THR A 55 -17.97 3.19 8.23
CA THR A 55 -16.58 3.15 8.71
C THR A 55 -15.61 3.54 7.60
N VAL A 56 -14.74 4.48 7.90
CA VAL A 56 -13.49 4.75 7.18
C VAL A 56 -12.32 4.51 8.13
N SER A 57 -11.27 3.83 7.66
CA SER A 57 -10.16 3.44 8.52
C SER A 57 -8.84 4.12 8.14
N TYR A 58 -7.88 4.03 9.06
CA TYR A 58 -6.49 4.38 8.88
C TYR A 58 -5.62 3.50 9.77
N SER A 59 -4.34 3.35 9.44
CA SER A 59 -3.35 2.74 10.35
C SER A 59 -2.42 3.80 10.91
N ARG A 60 -2.18 3.78 12.24
CA ARG A 60 -1.15 4.62 12.87
C ARG A 60 0.18 3.89 12.80
N LYS A 61 1.08 4.39 11.95
CA LYS A 61 2.36 3.73 11.65
C LYS A 61 3.57 4.58 11.98
N VAL A 62 4.71 3.91 12.18
CA VAL A 62 6.03 4.49 11.98
C VAL A 62 6.59 3.98 10.66
N PHE A 63 7.10 4.88 9.81
CA PHE A 63 7.69 4.53 8.53
C PHE A 63 9.20 4.30 8.70
N ILE A 64 9.69 3.11 8.39
CA ILE A 64 11.08 2.69 8.52
C ILE A 64 11.71 2.54 7.12
N PRO A 65 12.52 3.50 6.67
CA PRO A 65 13.17 3.45 5.35
C PRO A 65 14.46 2.62 5.45
N LEU A 66 14.34 1.29 5.48
CA LEU A 66 15.43 0.38 5.81
C LEU A 66 16.69 0.62 4.97
N THR A 67 16.54 0.89 3.67
CA THR A 67 17.61 1.39 2.81
C THR A 67 17.08 2.25 1.68
N THR A 68 17.78 3.34 1.39
CA THR A 68 17.52 4.20 0.23
C THR A 68 18.30 3.73 -1.02
N LEU A 69 19.24 2.80 -0.86
CA LEU A 69 19.94 2.19 -2.00
C LEU A 69 18.97 1.30 -2.76
N CYS A 70 18.89 1.46 -4.09
CA CYS A 70 17.93 0.73 -4.92
C CYS A 70 18.51 0.50 -6.31
N ARG A 71 18.35 -0.71 -6.87
CA ARG A 71 18.78 -1.00 -8.24
C ARG A 71 17.88 -0.38 -9.31
N ASP A 72 16.67 0.05 -8.95
CA ASP A 72 15.71 0.63 -9.88
C ASP A 72 15.89 2.14 -10.03
N TYR A 73 15.67 2.62 -11.25
CA TYR A 73 15.71 4.04 -11.61
C TYR A 73 14.34 4.52 -12.08
N CYS A 74 13.29 4.33 -11.24
CA CYS A 74 11.95 4.81 -11.55
C CYS A 74 11.93 6.30 -11.82
N GLY A 75 11.25 6.73 -12.90
CA GLY A 75 11.28 8.12 -13.37
C GLY A 75 10.73 9.16 -12.40
N TYR A 76 9.97 8.74 -11.41
CA TYR A 76 9.26 9.57 -10.43
C TYR A 76 9.81 9.47 -8.99
N CYS A 77 10.79 8.57 -8.74
CA CYS A 77 11.22 8.24 -7.39
C CYS A 77 12.35 9.15 -6.89
N THR A 78 12.13 9.82 -5.75
CA THR A 78 13.15 10.59 -5.02
C THR A 78 13.75 9.83 -3.84
N PHE A 79 13.12 8.72 -3.46
CA PHE A 79 13.55 7.88 -2.34
C PHE A 79 14.89 7.17 -2.63
N ARG A 80 15.03 6.67 -3.86
CA ARG A 80 16.20 5.99 -4.34
C ARG A 80 17.44 6.90 -4.32
N LYS A 81 18.58 6.35 -3.85
CA LYS A 81 19.91 6.98 -3.87
C LYS A 81 20.95 6.01 -4.41
N ASP A 82 21.97 6.54 -5.09
CA ASP A 82 23.21 5.83 -5.36
C ASP A 82 24.16 5.93 -4.16
N PRO A 83 25.08 4.98 -3.96
CA PRO A 83 26.13 5.09 -2.95
C PRO A 83 26.89 6.41 -3.08
N GLY A 84 27.09 7.10 -1.95
CA GLY A 84 27.78 8.39 -1.90
C GLY A 84 26.89 9.61 -2.18
N GLU A 85 25.65 9.45 -2.63
CA GLU A 85 24.70 10.57 -2.73
C GLU A 85 24.21 11.00 -1.33
N PRO A 86 23.89 12.29 -1.14
CA PRO A 86 23.26 12.77 0.09
C PRO A 86 21.98 11.99 0.40
N GLY A 87 21.90 11.42 1.60
CA GLY A 87 20.79 10.57 2.02
C GLY A 87 20.87 9.12 1.58
N ALA A 88 21.95 8.69 0.91
CA ALA A 88 22.26 7.28 0.70
C ALA A 88 22.52 6.60 2.04
N HIS A 89 21.69 5.64 2.41
CA HIS A 89 21.73 5.03 3.73
C HIS A 89 21.22 3.59 3.71
N PHE A 90 21.81 2.78 4.58
CA PHE A 90 21.32 1.47 4.96
C PHE A 90 21.25 1.48 6.50
N MET A 91 20.05 1.39 7.07
CA MET A 91 19.85 1.47 8.52
C MET A 91 20.48 0.28 9.23
N THR A 92 21.21 0.57 10.31
CA THR A 92 21.69 -0.44 11.25
C THR A 92 20.56 -0.97 12.15
N PRO A 93 20.71 -2.13 12.82
CA PRO A 93 19.70 -2.65 13.76
C PRO A 93 19.35 -1.66 14.87
N ASP A 94 20.32 -0.91 15.38
CA ASP A 94 20.11 0.09 16.43
C ASP A 94 19.27 1.28 15.93
N GLU A 95 19.54 1.76 14.72
CA GLU A 95 18.73 2.83 14.10
C GLU A 95 17.29 2.38 13.85
N VAL A 96 17.09 1.16 13.34
CA VAL A 96 15.76 0.57 13.15
C VAL A 96 15.01 0.49 14.47
N LEU A 97 15.66 -0.01 15.52
CA LEU A 97 15.05 -0.15 16.83
C LEU A 97 14.74 1.21 17.47
N ALA A 98 15.64 2.17 17.40
CA ALA A 98 15.42 3.52 17.92
C ALA A 98 14.20 4.19 17.26
N LEU A 99 14.09 4.09 15.93
CA LEU A 99 12.96 4.64 15.18
C LEU A 99 11.65 3.92 15.54
N ALA A 100 11.67 2.59 15.64
CA ALA A 100 10.51 1.80 16.05
C ALA A 100 10.06 2.14 17.48
N GLN A 101 10.99 2.38 18.41
CA GLN A 101 10.67 2.82 19.78
C GLN A 101 10.03 4.20 19.80
N THR A 102 10.48 5.13 18.95
CA THR A 102 9.83 6.45 18.79
C THR A 102 8.39 6.28 18.29
N GLY A 103 8.16 5.40 17.31
CA GLY A 103 6.81 5.06 16.84
C GLY A 103 5.94 4.48 17.96
N ARG A 104 6.48 3.54 18.74
CA ARG A 104 5.78 2.96 19.89
C ARG A 104 5.40 4.03 20.91
N ALA A 105 6.31 4.95 21.24
CA ALA A 105 6.06 6.04 22.18
C ALA A 105 4.93 6.99 21.70
N ALA A 106 4.76 7.12 20.38
CA ALA A 106 3.68 7.86 19.73
C ALA A 106 2.41 7.02 19.52
N ALA A 107 2.28 5.88 20.21
CA ALA A 107 1.15 4.95 20.12
C ALA A 107 0.90 4.36 18.71
N CYS A 108 1.92 4.33 17.85
CA CYS A 108 1.84 3.56 16.61
C CYS A 108 1.63 2.07 16.92
N LYS A 109 0.92 1.38 16.05
CA LYS A 109 0.71 -0.08 16.13
C LYS A 109 1.36 -0.81 14.97
N GLU A 110 1.66 -0.09 13.90
CA GLU A 110 2.29 -0.61 12.70
C GLU A 110 3.72 -0.07 12.56
N ALA A 111 4.64 -0.94 12.14
CA ALA A 111 5.96 -0.59 11.62
C ALA A 111 5.98 -0.89 10.12
N LEU A 112 5.85 0.15 9.30
CA LEU A 112 5.94 0.03 7.86
C LEU A 112 7.41 0.04 7.43
N PHE A 113 7.89 -1.09 6.90
CA PHE A 113 9.18 -1.16 6.25
C PHE A 113 9.03 -0.90 4.75
N SER A 114 9.68 0.15 4.27
CA SER A 114 9.83 0.44 2.84
C SER A 114 11.31 0.60 2.54
N LEU A 115 11.74 0.14 1.36
CA LEU A 115 13.16 0.09 1.04
C LEU A 115 13.39 0.06 -0.47
N GLY A 116 14.64 0.33 -0.87
CA GLY A 116 15.06 0.10 -2.24
C GLY A 116 15.16 -1.39 -2.57
N ASP A 117 14.83 -1.74 -3.80
CA ASP A 117 14.85 -3.13 -4.26
C ASP A 117 16.27 -3.63 -4.51
N GLN A 118 16.63 -4.74 -3.87
CA GLN A 118 17.83 -5.57 -4.06
C GLN A 118 19.12 -4.78 -4.38
N PRO A 119 19.52 -3.80 -3.55
CA PRO A 119 20.72 -2.98 -3.83
C PRO A 119 22.00 -3.82 -3.89
N GLU A 120 22.07 -4.94 -3.17
CA GLU A 120 23.21 -5.85 -3.17
C GLU A 120 23.50 -6.45 -4.57
N SER A 121 22.50 -6.50 -5.45
CA SER A 121 22.71 -7.02 -6.82
C SER A 121 23.58 -6.10 -7.67
N VAL A 122 23.63 -4.80 -7.36
CA VAL A 122 24.34 -3.79 -8.16
C VAL A 122 25.42 -3.05 -7.39
N PHE A 123 25.27 -2.83 -6.06
CA PHE A 123 26.18 -2.02 -5.26
C PHE A 123 27.08 -2.85 -4.34
N PRO A 124 28.43 -2.75 -4.48
CA PRO A 124 29.38 -3.37 -3.56
C PRO A 124 29.19 -2.92 -2.11
N GLU A 125 28.83 -1.65 -1.89
CA GLU A 125 28.61 -1.06 -0.57
C GLU A 125 27.44 -1.74 0.17
N ALA A 126 26.37 -2.06 -0.53
CA ALA A 126 25.24 -2.79 0.03
C ALA A 126 25.65 -4.23 0.41
N ARG A 127 26.41 -4.90 -0.45
CA ARG A 127 26.95 -6.24 -0.14
C ARG A 127 27.85 -6.23 1.08
N GLU A 128 28.75 -5.25 1.18
CA GLU A 128 29.66 -5.12 2.31
C GLU A 128 28.91 -4.83 3.62
N PHE A 129 27.91 -3.94 3.59
CA PHE A 129 27.06 -3.67 4.75
C PHE A 129 26.37 -4.96 5.24
N LEU A 130 25.72 -5.68 4.36
CA LEU A 130 25.01 -6.93 4.68
C LEU A 130 25.98 -7.99 5.23
N ARG A 131 27.14 -8.17 4.57
CA ARG A 131 28.15 -9.14 4.98
C ARG A 131 28.69 -8.89 6.39
N ARG A 132 28.88 -7.63 6.78
CA ARG A 132 29.31 -7.27 8.15
C ARG A 132 28.30 -7.67 9.21
N LEU A 133 27.02 -7.72 8.85
CA LEU A 133 25.91 -8.12 9.73
C LEU A 133 25.55 -9.60 9.58
N GLY A 134 26.30 -10.37 8.76
CA GLY A 134 26.07 -11.81 8.57
C GLY A 134 24.94 -12.15 7.59
N PHE A 135 24.52 -11.21 6.74
CA PHE A 135 23.48 -11.43 5.74
C PHE A 135 24.04 -11.44 4.31
N ALA A 136 23.44 -12.23 3.44
CA ALA A 136 23.75 -12.25 2.00
C ALA A 136 22.85 -11.31 1.20
N ARG A 137 21.57 -11.15 1.61
CA ARG A 137 20.55 -10.45 0.85
C ARG A 137 19.79 -9.44 1.73
N THR A 138 19.33 -8.36 1.09
CA THR A 138 18.49 -7.33 1.74
C THR A 138 17.21 -7.91 2.34
N LEU A 139 16.56 -8.88 1.66
CA LEU A 139 15.34 -9.51 2.17
C LEU A 139 15.59 -10.36 3.44
N GLU A 140 16.75 -10.98 3.58
CA GLU A 140 17.14 -11.68 4.81
C GLU A 140 17.31 -10.70 5.98
N TYR A 141 17.99 -9.59 5.73
CA TYR A 141 18.15 -8.51 6.70
C TYR A 141 16.82 -7.89 7.09
N LEU A 142 15.93 -7.63 6.12
CA LEU A 142 14.59 -7.13 6.37
C LEU A 142 13.81 -8.08 7.31
N ALA A 143 13.83 -9.38 7.05
CA ALA A 143 13.14 -10.37 7.89
C ALA A 143 13.63 -10.31 9.34
N ALA A 144 14.96 -10.22 9.53
CA ALA A 144 15.57 -10.08 10.87
C ALA A 144 15.15 -8.76 11.55
N MET A 145 15.07 -7.65 10.80
CA MET A 145 14.64 -6.35 11.35
C MET A 145 13.14 -6.34 11.69
N CYS A 146 12.30 -6.99 10.90
CA CYS A 146 10.88 -7.17 11.22
C CYS A 146 10.72 -7.97 12.53
N GLU A 147 11.44 -9.08 12.68
CA GLU A 147 11.43 -9.87 13.90
C GLU A 147 11.92 -9.04 15.11
N LEU A 148 13.05 -8.36 15.00
CA LEU A 148 13.60 -7.48 16.02
C LEU A 148 12.59 -6.42 16.49
N VAL A 149 11.94 -5.73 15.56
CA VAL A 149 10.94 -4.70 15.86
C VAL A 149 9.73 -5.32 16.55
N ALA A 150 9.19 -6.42 16.02
CA ALA A 150 8.05 -7.09 16.60
C ALA A 150 8.34 -7.59 18.04
N GLU A 151 9.52 -8.09 18.31
CA GLU A 151 9.92 -8.60 19.63
C GLU A 151 10.21 -7.49 20.63
N ARG A 152 10.96 -6.47 20.21
CA ARG A 152 11.48 -5.44 21.12
C ARG A 152 10.48 -4.29 21.37
N THR A 153 9.52 -4.09 20.47
CA THR A 153 8.55 -2.98 20.58
C THR A 153 7.10 -3.44 20.66
N GLY A 154 6.76 -4.62 20.15
CA GLY A 154 5.39 -5.10 20.01
C GLY A 154 4.63 -4.49 18.84
N LEU A 155 5.26 -3.60 18.05
CA LEU A 155 4.68 -3.12 16.80
C LEU A 155 4.44 -4.28 15.82
N LEU A 156 3.45 -4.13 14.96
CA LEU A 156 3.13 -5.09 13.91
C LEU A 156 3.85 -4.68 12.62
N PRO A 157 4.88 -5.41 12.16
CA PRO A 157 5.51 -5.10 10.90
C PRO A 157 4.57 -5.30 9.72
N HIS A 158 4.68 -4.40 8.74
CA HIS A 158 4.21 -4.51 7.38
C HIS A 158 5.35 -4.18 6.46
N ALA A 159 5.78 -5.11 5.60
CA ALA A 159 6.90 -4.89 4.72
C ALA A 159 6.46 -4.77 3.25
N ASN A 160 7.05 -3.77 2.57
CA ASN A 160 6.84 -3.49 1.15
C ASN A 160 8.20 -3.34 0.44
N PRO A 161 8.94 -4.46 0.23
CA PRO A 161 10.33 -4.43 -0.21
C PRO A 161 10.55 -4.52 -1.73
N GLY A 162 9.52 -4.49 -2.55
CA GLY A 162 9.61 -4.79 -3.98
C GLY A 162 9.40 -6.27 -4.27
N LEU A 163 10.12 -6.83 -5.25
CA LEU A 163 9.95 -8.23 -5.67
C LEU A 163 10.39 -9.20 -4.56
N MET A 164 9.53 -10.16 -4.27
CA MET A 164 9.76 -11.21 -3.27
C MET A 164 9.55 -12.59 -3.91
N PRO A 165 10.58 -13.45 -3.97
CA PRO A 165 10.41 -14.88 -4.23
C PRO A 165 9.53 -15.54 -3.15
N ALA A 166 8.89 -16.65 -3.49
CA ALA A 166 7.98 -17.36 -2.57
C ALA A 166 8.63 -17.73 -1.24
N GLU A 167 9.91 -18.13 -1.26
CA GLU A 167 10.68 -18.44 -0.05
C GLU A 167 10.87 -17.25 0.88
N ASP A 168 11.07 -16.06 0.33
CA ASP A 168 11.20 -14.82 1.12
C ASP A 168 9.83 -14.35 1.63
N LEU A 169 8.76 -14.51 0.84
CA LEU A 169 7.38 -14.27 1.28
C LEU A 169 7.02 -15.16 2.47
N GLU A 170 7.37 -16.45 2.45
CA GLU A 170 7.12 -17.39 3.53
C GLU A 170 7.87 -16.97 4.79
N ARG A 171 9.16 -16.63 4.68
CA ARG A 171 9.98 -16.14 5.78
C ARG A 171 9.42 -14.84 6.39
N LEU A 172 9.08 -13.86 5.54
CA LEU A 172 8.54 -12.58 6.01
C LEU A 172 7.17 -12.74 6.67
N LYS A 173 6.34 -13.70 6.25
CA LYS A 173 5.06 -13.99 6.88
C LYS A 173 5.20 -14.32 8.37
N GLU A 174 6.30 -14.90 8.81
CA GLU A 174 6.51 -15.28 10.20
C GLU A 174 6.54 -14.09 11.16
N SER A 175 7.03 -12.93 10.69
CA SER A 175 7.25 -11.72 11.49
C SER A 175 6.42 -10.51 11.07
N ASN A 176 5.59 -10.64 10.03
CA ASN A 176 4.76 -9.56 9.52
C ASN A 176 3.27 -9.87 9.68
N ALA A 177 2.48 -8.84 9.99
CA ALA A 177 1.02 -8.95 10.04
C ALA A 177 0.42 -8.94 8.62
N SER A 178 1.08 -8.30 7.69
CA SER A 178 0.73 -8.25 6.26
C SER A 178 1.98 -7.88 5.45
N LEU A 179 1.92 -8.10 4.14
CA LEU A 179 2.97 -7.69 3.20
C LEU A 179 2.35 -6.90 2.04
N GLY A 180 3.16 -6.26 1.22
CA GLY A 180 2.67 -5.53 0.07
C GLY A 180 3.69 -5.37 -1.05
N ILE A 181 3.16 -5.13 -2.23
CA ILE A 181 3.85 -4.61 -3.40
C ILE A 181 2.85 -3.86 -4.27
N MET A 182 3.16 -2.62 -4.63
CA MET A 182 2.35 -1.89 -5.60
C MET A 182 2.51 -2.52 -6.99
N LEU A 183 1.41 -2.95 -7.63
CA LEU A 183 1.47 -3.39 -9.04
C LEU A 183 1.92 -2.24 -9.95
N GLU A 184 1.60 -1.03 -9.59
CA GLU A 184 1.76 0.22 -10.34
C GLU A 184 0.93 0.23 -11.62
N ASN A 185 1.28 -0.60 -12.59
CA ASN A 185 0.56 -0.74 -13.85
C ASN A 185 0.94 -2.05 -14.56
N VAL A 186 0.02 -2.63 -15.32
CA VAL A 186 0.28 -3.86 -16.12
C VAL A 186 0.90 -3.59 -17.48
N SER A 187 1.04 -2.34 -17.90
CA SER A 187 1.52 -2.02 -19.23
C SER A 187 3.04 -2.17 -19.37
N PRO A 188 3.53 -3.08 -20.22
CA PRO A 188 4.96 -3.18 -20.50
C PRO A 188 5.49 -1.97 -21.29
N ARG A 189 4.61 -1.13 -21.84
CA ARG A 189 4.97 0.12 -22.52
C ARG A 189 5.70 1.08 -21.58
N LEU A 190 5.32 1.11 -20.30
CA LEU A 190 5.95 1.96 -19.30
C LEU A 190 7.41 1.58 -18.97
N MET A 191 7.86 0.40 -19.40
CA MET A 191 9.25 -0.07 -19.27
C MET A 191 10.18 0.48 -20.37
N ARG A 192 9.62 1.04 -21.45
CA ARG A 192 10.40 1.53 -22.60
C ARG A 192 11.19 2.78 -22.26
N ASN A 193 12.22 3.06 -23.05
CA ASN A 193 13.01 4.30 -22.91
C ASN A 193 12.11 5.53 -22.98
N GLY A 194 12.32 6.49 -22.06
CA GLY A 194 11.52 7.72 -21.94
C GLY A 194 10.25 7.57 -21.08
N HIS A 195 9.89 6.38 -20.66
CA HIS A 195 8.73 6.13 -19.79
C HIS A 195 9.11 5.99 -18.31
N ALA A 196 8.09 5.96 -17.44
CA ALA A 196 8.22 6.02 -15.99
C ALA A 196 9.08 4.89 -15.39
N HIS A 197 8.95 3.67 -15.91
CA HIS A 197 9.62 2.47 -15.39
C HIS A 197 10.87 2.06 -16.18
N TRP A 198 11.36 2.93 -17.08
CA TRP A 198 12.63 2.65 -17.75
C TRP A 198 13.78 2.51 -16.77
N ARG A 199 14.60 1.46 -16.91
CA ARG A 199 15.68 1.08 -15.99
C ARG A 199 15.19 0.73 -14.57
N ALA A 200 14.01 0.17 -14.45
CA ALA A 200 13.45 -0.31 -13.19
C ALA A 200 13.06 -1.80 -13.33
N PRO A 201 14.02 -2.73 -13.22
CA PRO A 201 13.78 -4.15 -13.48
C PRO A 201 12.74 -4.78 -12.55
N ASP A 202 12.52 -4.24 -11.36
CA ASP A 202 11.48 -4.71 -10.45
C ASP A 202 10.07 -4.31 -10.88
N LYS A 203 9.95 -3.30 -11.78
CA LYS A 203 8.65 -2.80 -12.28
C LYS A 203 8.10 -3.61 -13.46
N VAL A 204 8.74 -4.71 -13.86
CA VAL A 204 8.21 -5.61 -14.88
C VAL A 204 6.88 -6.19 -14.39
N PRO A 205 5.74 -5.91 -15.08
CA PRO A 205 4.41 -6.25 -14.56
C PRO A 205 4.22 -7.73 -14.25
N ALA A 206 4.73 -8.62 -15.12
CA ALA A 206 4.62 -10.06 -14.92
C ALA A 206 5.33 -10.55 -13.64
N LEU A 207 6.44 -9.93 -13.25
CA LEU A 207 7.16 -10.27 -12.01
C LEU A 207 6.38 -9.81 -10.78
N ARG A 208 5.79 -8.60 -10.83
CA ARG A 208 4.97 -8.07 -9.74
C ARG A 208 3.69 -8.89 -9.55
N LEU A 209 3.00 -9.22 -10.64
CA LEU A 209 1.84 -10.11 -10.60
C LEU A 209 2.20 -11.47 -10.01
N ARG A 210 3.36 -12.04 -10.37
CA ARG A 210 3.83 -13.29 -9.78
C ARG A 210 4.03 -13.18 -8.26
N THR A 211 4.67 -12.11 -7.77
CA THR A 211 4.81 -11.88 -6.32
C THR A 211 3.44 -11.80 -5.63
N ILE A 212 2.46 -11.09 -6.22
CA ILE A 212 1.11 -10.97 -5.70
C ILE A 212 0.43 -12.36 -5.68
N GLU A 213 0.55 -13.15 -6.75
CA GLU A 213 0.01 -14.51 -6.79
C GLU A 213 0.66 -15.46 -5.78
N ASP A 214 1.99 -15.40 -5.62
CA ASP A 214 2.71 -16.23 -4.66
C ASP A 214 2.29 -15.88 -3.22
N ALA A 215 2.08 -14.60 -2.90
CA ALA A 215 1.49 -14.18 -1.63
C ALA A 215 0.09 -14.76 -1.42
N GLY A 216 -0.70 -14.87 -2.49
CA GLY A 216 -2.02 -15.51 -2.46
C GLY A 216 -1.96 -17.00 -2.16
N ARG A 217 -1.05 -17.73 -2.81
CA ARG A 217 -0.82 -19.16 -2.54
C ARG A 217 -0.40 -19.41 -1.09
N LEU A 218 0.37 -18.48 -0.53
CA LEU A 218 0.86 -18.53 0.86
C LEU A 218 -0.15 -17.96 1.87
N LYS A 219 -1.33 -17.54 1.44
CA LYS A 219 -2.37 -16.92 2.30
C LYS A 219 -1.79 -15.75 3.13
N ILE A 220 -1.13 -14.81 2.50
CA ILE A 220 -0.61 -13.61 3.14
C ILE A 220 -1.61 -12.47 2.93
N PRO A 221 -2.09 -11.76 3.98
CA PRO A 221 -2.85 -10.54 3.81
C PRO A 221 -1.98 -9.53 3.06
N PHE A 222 -2.41 -9.13 1.86
CA PHE A 222 -1.52 -8.46 0.92
C PHE A 222 -2.07 -7.13 0.45
N THR A 223 -1.26 -6.07 0.49
CA THR A 223 -1.58 -4.75 -0.03
C THR A 223 -0.98 -4.60 -1.42
N THR A 224 -1.77 -4.12 -2.36
CA THR A 224 -1.31 -3.78 -3.71
C THR A 224 -2.03 -2.52 -4.21
N GLY A 225 -1.76 -2.09 -5.44
CA GLY A 225 -2.44 -0.94 -6.02
C GLY A 225 -1.81 -0.46 -7.31
N ILE A 226 -2.35 0.65 -7.79
CA ILE A 226 -1.92 1.29 -9.04
C ILE A 226 -1.42 2.71 -8.78
N LEU A 227 -0.51 3.18 -9.64
CA LEU A 227 -0.04 4.55 -9.67
C LEU A 227 -0.54 5.21 -10.96
N ILE A 228 -1.26 6.32 -10.84
CA ILE A 228 -1.83 7.05 -11.95
C ILE A 228 -1.09 8.35 -12.23
N GLY A 229 -1.12 8.81 -13.49
CA GLY A 229 -0.45 10.03 -13.93
C GLY A 229 1.01 9.84 -14.34
N ILE A 230 1.46 8.60 -14.53
CA ILE A 230 2.83 8.25 -14.94
C ILE A 230 2.97 8.03 -16.45
N GLY A 231 1.97 8.44 -17.23
CA GLY A 231 1.93 8.31 -18.69
C GLY A 231 1.20 7.04 -19.18
N GLU A 232 0.49 6.36 -18.31
CA GLU A 232 -0.43 5.28 -18.65
C GLU A 232 -1.71 5.82 -19.30
N THR A 233 -2.41 4.96 -20.02
CA THR A 233 -3.75 5.25 -20.53
C THR A 233 -4.82 4.81 -19.54
N GLN A 234 -6.05 5.30 -19.73
CA GLN A 234 -7.20 4.87 -18.93
C GLN A 234 -7.46 3.36 -19.08
N ALA A 235 -7.31 2.81 -20.29
CA ALA A 235 -7.42 1.36 -20.50
C ALA A 235 -6.37 0.59 -19.70
N GLU A 236 -5.12 1.03 -19.67
CA GLU A 236 -4.04 0.41 -18.90
C GLU A 236 -4.30 0.44 -17.38
N ARG A 237 -5.01 1.48 -16.86
CA ARG A 237 -5.47 1.51 -15.46
C ARG A 237 -6.52 0.46 -15.19
N ILE A 238 -7.52 0.38 -16.06
CA ILE A 238 -8.63 -0.59 -15.97
C ILE A 238 -8.09 -2.01 -16.07
N ASP A 239 -7.18 -2.29 -16.99
CA ASP A 239 -6.51 -3.59 -17.12
C ASP A 239 -5.73 -3.95 -15.85
N SER A 240 -5.10 -2.95 -15.20
CA SER A 240 -4.38 -3.15 -13.95
C SER A 240 -5.33 -3.50 -12.79
N LEU A 241 -6.46 -2.81 -12.69
CA LEU A 241 -7.51 -3.13 -11.70
C LEU A 241 -8.13 -4.51 -11.95
N ALA A 242 -8.34 -4.87 -13.23
CA ALA A 242 -8.85 -6.19 -13.62
C ALA A 242 -7.87 -7.30 -13.23
N ALA A 243 -6.56 -7.11 -13.43
CA ALA A 243 -5.53 -8.07 -13.02
C ALA A 243 -5.49 -8.26 -11.50
N ILE A 244 -5.59 -7.17 -10.72
CA ILE A 244 -5.69 -7.22 -9.25
C ILE A 244 -6.95 -7.99 -8.84
N ARG A 245 -8.10 -7.67 -9.44
CA ARG A 245 -9.37 -8.36 -9.16
C ARG A 245 -9.27 -9.84 -9.45
N ALA A 246 -8.79 -10.25 -10.63
CA ALA A 246 -8.67 -11.65 -11.00
C ALA A 246 -7.77 -12.44 -10.03
N THR A 247 -6.69 -11.82 -9.56
CA THR A 247 -5.81 -12.44 -8.57
C THR A 247 -6.51 -12.57 -7.21
N HIS A 248 -7.27 -11.55 -6.79
CA HIS A 248 -8.05 -11.62 -5.55
C HIS A 248 -9.17 -12.67 -5.63
N GLU A 249 -9.92 -12.72 -6.73
CA GLU A 249 -10.98 -13.73 -6.93
C GLU A 249 -10.44 -15.16 -6.83
N ARG A 250 -9.20 -15.38 -7.27
CA ARG A 250 -8.56 -16.71 -7.22
C ARG A 250 -8.09 -17.10 -5.82
N TYR A 251 -7.53 -16.15 -5.05
CA TYR A 251 -6.85 -16.47 -3.78
C TYR A 251 -7.48 -15.80 -2.55
N GLY A 252 -8.29 -14.76 -2.72
CA GLY A 252 -8.97 -14.04 -1.65
C GLY A 252 -8.04 -13.33 -0.65
N HIS A 253 -6.81 -12.99 -1.04
CA HIS A 253 -5.76 -12.56 -0.13
C HIS A 253 -5.46 -11.06 -0.15
N ILE A 254 -5.89 -10.34 -1.18
CA ILE A 254 -5.65 -8.89 -1.26
C ILE A 254 -6.56 -8.21 -0.25
N GLN A 255 -5.94 -7.63 0.78
CA GLN A 255 -6.66 -6.96 1.86
C GLN A 255 -6.98 -5.50 1.52
N GLU A 256 -6.23 -4.89 0.59
CA GLU A 256 -6.31 -3.47 0.28
C GLU A 256 -5.81 -3.19 -1.13
N VAL A 257 -6.53 -2.33 -1.84
CA VAL A 257 -6.10 -1.78 -3.13
C VAL A 257 -5.91 -0.27 -2.99
N ILE A 258 -4.71 0.20 -3.33
CA ILE A 258 -4.33 1.61 -3.27
C ILE A 258 -4.42 2.21 -4.68
N VAL A 259 -5.09 3.35 -4.82
CA VAL A 259 -4.95 4.22 -5.99
C VAL A 259 -4.14 5.43 -5.59
N GLN A 260 -2.91 5.49 -6.06
CA GLN A 260 -1.99 6.59 -5.77
C GLN A 260 -1.85 7.51 -6.96
N ASN A 261 -1.89 8.82 -6.73
CA ASN A 261 -1.66 9.83 -7.77
C ASN A 261 -0.19 10.24 -7.82
N PHE A 262 0.33 10.36 -9.04
CA PHE A 262 1.65 10.89 -9.31
C PHE A 262 1.74 12.37 -8.92
N ARG A 263 2.89 12.72 -8.30
CA ARG A 263 3.31 14.11 -8.05
C ARG A 263 4.70 14.30 -8.64
N ALA A 264 4.86 15.35 -9.46
CA ALA A 264 6.14 15.70 -10.03
C ALA A 264 7.12 16.16 -8.95
N LYS A 265 8.34 15.64 -8.97
CA LYS A 265 9.34 15.91 -7.93
C LYS A 265 10.63 16.42 -8.54
N PRO A 266 11.23 17.48 -7.98
CA PRO A 266 12.53 17.97 -8.42
C PRO A 266 13.60 16.86 -8.38
N GLY A 267 14.53 16.90 -9.33
CA GLY A 267 15.63 15.94 -9.41
C GLY A 267 15.26 14.56 -9.98
N THR A 268 14.01 14.33 -10.36
CA THR A 268 13.57 13.11 -11.04
C THR A 268 13.49 13.30 -12.54
N ARG A 269 13.51 12.20 -13.31
CA ARG A 269 13.33 12.26 -14.78
C ARG A 269 11.95 12.80 -15.18
N MET A 270 10.97 12.67 -14.30
CA MET A 270 9.60 13.15 -14.53
C MET A 270 9.30 14.50 -13.85
N ALA A 271 10.33 15.25 -13.42
CA ALA A 271 10.16 16.56 -12.77
C ALA A 271 9.38 17.58 -13.61
N GLY A 272 9.43 17.47 -14.94
CA GLY A 272 8.71 18.34 -15.87
C GLY A 272 7.32 17.84 -16.29
N HIS A 273 6.84 16.72 -15.73
CA HIS A 273 5.50 16.21 -16.03
C HIS A 273 4.45 16.92 -15.16
N ALA A 274 3.22 17.02 -15.68
CA ALA A 274 2.11 17.50 -14.88
C ALA A 274 1.77 16.51 -13.75
N ASP A 275 1.35 17.02 -12.61
CA ASP A 275 0.75 16.22 -11.55
C ASP A 275 -0.54 15.55 -12.07
N ALA A 276 -0.88 14.39 -11.53
CA ALA A 276 -2.20 13.81 -11.77
C ALA A 276 -3.29 14.72 -11.19
N GLU A 277 -4.26 15.07 -12.02
CA GLU A 277 -5.36 15.93 -11.60
C GLU A 277 -6.29 15.23 -10.60
N LEU A 278 -6.85 16.01 -9.67
CA LEU A 278 -7.77 15.48 -8.67
C LEU A 278 -9.00 14.81 -9.30
N GLU A 279 -9.55 15.43 -10.34
CA GLU A 279 -10.70 14.90 -11.07
C GLU A 279 -10.41 13.50 -11.64
N ASP A 280 -9.22 13.32 -12.22
CA ASP A 280 -8.76 12.04 -12.76
C ASP A 280 -8.58 10.98 -11.65
N LEU A 281 -8.06 11.38 -10.48
CA LEU A 281 -7.98 10.52 -9.32
C LEU A 281 -9.36 10.10 -8.82
N LEU A 282 -10.30 11.04 -8.67
CA LEU A 282 -11.66 10.76 -8.21
C LEU A 282 -12.38 9.79 -9.14
N ARG A 283 -12.29 10.00 -10.44
CA ARG A 283 -12.88 9.10 -11.46
C ARG A 283 -12.25 7.71 -11.41
N THR A 284 -10.91 7.64 -11.30
CA THR A 284 -10.21 6.35 -11.19
C THR A 284 -10.60 5.58 -9.93
N LEU A 285 -10.71 6.26 -8.78
CA LEU A 285 -11.19 5.65 -7.52
C LEU A 285 -12.62 5.13 -7.65
N ALA A 286 -13.51 5.93 -8.25
CA ALA A 286 -14.91 5.51 -8.45
C ALA A 286 -15.00 4.27 -9.35
N ILE A 287 -14.26 4.24 -10.47
CA ILE A 287 -14.18 3.06 -11.33
C ILE A 287 -13.58 1.87 -10.56
N ALA A 288 -12.52 2.06 -9.78
CA ALA A 288 -11.95 1.00 -8.96
C ALA A 288 -12.97 0.42 -7.97
N ARG A 289 -13.76 1.28 -7.30
CA ARG A 289 -14.83 0.82 -6.40
C ARG A 289 -15.90 0.00 -7.12
N LEU A 290 -16.24 0.36 -8.34
CA LEU A 290 -17.26 -0.33 -9.14
C LEU A 290 -16.74 -1.61 -9.82
N MET A 291 -15.44 -1.72 -10.05
CA MET A 291 -14.80 -2.88 -10.69
C MET A 291 -14.32 -3.95 -9.71
N LEU A 292 -13.89 -3.55 -8.51
CA LEU A 292 -13.40 -4.46 -7.49
C LEU A 292 -14.58 -5.10 -6.73
N PRO A 293 -14.39 -6.23 -6.03
CA PRO A 293 -15.39 -6.72 -5.10
C PRO A 293 -15.85 -5.62 -4.15
N ALA A 294 -17.15 -5.52 -3.91
CA ALA A 294 -17.73 -4.42 -3.15
C ALA A 294 -17.15 -4.30 -1.72
N ASP A 295 -16.75 -5.43 -1.13
CA ASP A 295 -16.11 -5.54 0.19
C ASP A 295 -14.59 -5.31 0.18
N MET A 296 -13.96 -5.11 -0.98
CA MET A 296 -12.55 -4.77 -1.07
C MET A 296 -12.25 -3.44 -0.37
N ASN A 297 -11.18 -3.38 0.41
CA ASN A 297 -10.73 -2.11 0.96
C ASN A 297 -10.03 -1.29 -0.12
N LEU A 298 -10.54 -0.11 -0.37
CA LEU A 298 -10.02 0.83 -1.34
C LEU A 298 -9.44 2.04 -0.61
N GLN A 299 -8.17 2.33 -0.88
CA GLN A 299 -7.40 3.37 -0.23
C GLN A 299 -6.91 4.41 -1.23
N ALA A 300 -6.85 5.65 -0.78
CA ALA A 300 -6.08 6.71 -1.42
C ALA A 300 -5.30 7.52 -0.38
N PRO A 301 -4.00 7.85 -0.62
CA PRO A 301 -3.18 8.60 0.32
C PRO A 301 -3.69 10.05 0.46
N PRO A 302 -4.08 10.50 1.67
CA PRO A 302 -4.64 11.84 1.85
C PRO A 302 -3.62 12.96 1.71
N ASN A 303 -2.35 12.71 2.01
CA ASN A 303 -1.26 13.69 1.91
C ASN A 303 -0.98 14.13 0.47
N LEU A 304 -1.23 13.29 -0.52
CA LEU A 304 -1.01 13.63 -1.94
C LEU A 304 -2.10 14.54 -2.53
N SER A 305 -3.22 14.70 -1.82
CA SER A 305 -4.33 15.59 -2.20
C SER A 305 -4.67 16.56 -1.08
N TYR A 306 -3.69 17.13 -0.43
CA TYR A 306 -3.66 17.80 0.87
C TYR A 306 -4.89 18.66 1.23
N ARG A 307 -5.35 19.54 0.33
CA ARG A 307 -6.51 20.43 0.64
C ARG A 307 -7.84 19.79 0.29
N GLU A 308 -7.84 18.83 -0.61
CA GLU A 308 -9.04 18.27 -1.22
C GLU A 308 -9.24 16.78 -0.90
N PHE A 309 -8.39 16.23 -0.03
CA PHE A 309 -8.49 14.81 0.35
C PHE A 309 -9.90 14.41 0.87
N PRO A 310 -10.72 15.26 1.52
CA PRO A 310 -12.06 14.86 1.93
C PRO A 310 -12.94 14.40 0.76
N ARG A 311 -12.74 14.96 -0.44
CA ARG A 311 -13.46 14.54 -1.66
C ARG A 311 -13.19 13.10 -2.08
N LEU A 312 -12.07 12.51 -1.63
CA LEU A 312 -11.78 11.09 -1.91
C LEU A 312 -12.81 10.14 -1.29
N LEU A 313 -13.48 10.56 -0.21
CA LEU A 313 -14.59 9.81 0.40
C LEU A 313 -15.78 9.67 -0.54
N ASP A 314 -16.06 10.71 -1.33
CA ASP A 314 -17.13 10.68 -2.33
C ASP A 314 -16.83 9.68 -3.46
N ALA A 315 -15.55 9.44 -3.74
CA ALA A 315 -15.11 8.48 -4.74
C ALA A 315 -15.14 7.02 -4.27
N GLY A 316 -15.65 6.76 -3.06
CA GLY A 316 -15.91 5.41 -2.55
C GLY A 316 -14.74 4.75 -1.83
N ILE A 317 -13.72 5.49 -1.40
CA ILE A 317 -12.69 4.93 -0.50
C ILE A 317 -13.28 4.61 0.87
N ASN A 318 -12.69 3.65 1.57
CA ASN A 318 -13.00 3.32 2.96
C ASN A 318 -11.75 3.24 3.83
N ASP A 319 -10.59 3.65 3.32
CA ASP A 319 -9.33 3.68 4.08
C ASP A 319 -8.43 4.85 3.63
N TRP A 320 -7.74 5.45 4.60
CA TRP A 320 -6.76 6.51 4.38
C TRP A 320 -5.32 5.99 4.30
N GLY A 321 -5.14 4.69 4.51
CA GLY A 321 -3.83 4.08 4.60
C GLY A 321 -3.10 4.37 5.91
N GLY A 322 -1.80 4.28 5.86
CA GLY A 322 -0.96 4.51 7.02
C GLY A 322 -0.63 5.98 7.22
N ILE A 323 -0.91 6.49 8.41
CA ILE A 323 -0.60 7.86 8.84
C ILE A 323 0.49 7.81 9.91
N SER A 324 1.57 8.55 9.70
CA SER A 324 2.65 8.61 10.68
C SER A 324 2.64 9.91 11.48
N PRO A 325 2.56 9.83 12.82
CA PRO A 325 2.70 11.01 13.68
C PRO A 325 4.16 11.41 13.92
N VAL A 326 5.14 10.58 13.55
CA VAL A 326 6.55 10.75 13.93
C VAL A 326 7.52 10.77 12.76
N THR A 327 7.15 10.25 11.59
CA THR A 327 8.01 10.20 10.41
C THR A 327 7.34 10.90 9.23
N LEU A 328 8.17 11.45 8.37
CA LEU A 328 7.72 11.95 7.07
C LEU A 328 7.26 10.78 6.17
N ASP A 329 6.56 11.10 5.10
CA ASP A 329 6.46 10.21 3.95
C ASP A 329 7.79 10.26 3.19
N PHE A 330 8.64 9.25 3.38
CA PHE A 330 9.95 9.22 2.71
C PHE A 330 9.85 9.04 1.20
N ILE A 331 8.71 8.58 0.70
CA ILE A 331 8.45 8.49 -0.75
C ILE A 331 8.02 9.84 -1.33
N ASN A 332 7.24 10.61 -0.54
CA ASN A 332 6.73 11.92 -0.91
C ASN A 332 7.03 12.95 0.21
N PRO A 333 8.31 13.27 0.44
CA PRO A 333 8.71 14.09 1.60
C PRO A 333 8.18 15.52 1.57
N GLU A 334 7.73 15.99 0.41
CA GLU A 334 7.08 17.29 0.23
C GLU A 334 5.61 17.30 0.68
N ALA A 335 5.01 16.11 0.87
CA ALA A 335 3.60 15.93 1.21
C ALA A 335 3.45 15.43 2.65
N ALA A 336 3.29 16.36 3.60
CA ALA A 336 3.13 16.02 5.00
C ALA A 336 1.83 15.24 5.26
N TRP A 337 1.88 14.28 6.19
CA TRP A 337 0.69 13.57 6.65
C TRP A 337 -0.31 14.53 7.29
N PRO A 338 -1.61 14.46 6.97
CA PRO A 338 -2.62 15.15 7.74
C PRO A 338 -2.64 14.59 9.17
N GLN A 339 -2.94 15.45 10.13
CA GLN A 339 -3.11 15.03 11.52
C GLN A 339 -4.38 14.17 11.66
N ILE A 340 -4.35 13.16 12.51
CA ILE A 340 -5.47 12.24 12.72
C ILE A 340 -6.79 12.97 13.10
N PRO A 341 -6.80 14.02 13.95
CA PRO A 341 -8.02 14.80 14.17
C PRO A 341 -8.62 15.42 12.91
N VAL A 342 -7.78 15.90 11.98
CA VAL A 342 -8.25 16.47 10.70
C VAL A 342 -8.92 15.40 9.82
N LEU A 343 -8.41 14.16 9.84
CA LEU A 343 -9.08 13.02 9.18
C LEU A 343 -10.41 12.66 9.84
N ALA A 344 -10.47 12.75 11.18
CA ALA A 344 -11.69 12.50 11.93
C ALA A 344 -12.77 13.54 11.62
N ASP A 345 -12.41 14.82 11.56
CA ASP A 345 -13.30 15.90 11.20
C ASP A 345 -13.85 15.74 9.77
N ALA A 346 -12.97 15.37 8.81
CA ALA A 346 -13.38 15.13 7.44
C ALA A 346 -14.33 13.92 7.33
N ALA A 347 -14.05 12.83 8.03
CA ALA A 347 -14.92 11.66 8.09
C ALA A 347 -16.28 12.02 8.70
N HIS A 348 -16.30 12.73 9.82
CA HIS A 348 -17.52 13.16 10.51
C HIS A 348 -18.38 14.07 9.61
N ALA A 349 -17.74 15.04 8.92
CA ALA A 349 -18.43 15.92 7.97
C ALA A 349 -19.10 15.16 6.82
N ALA A 350 -18.54 14.01 6.44
CA ALA A 350 -19.09 13.10 5.44
C ALA A 350 -20.09 12.08 6.02
N GLY A 351 -20.45 12.18 7.32
CA GLY A 351 -21.35 11.23 7.99
C GLY A 351 -20.72 9.86 8.27
N LEU A 352 -19.37 9.80 8.34
CA LEU A 352 -18.60 8.58 8.53
C LEU A 352 -17.92 8.55 9.91
N GLU A 353 -17.58 7.34 10.38
CA GLU A 353 -16.81 7.09 11.59
C GLU A 353 -15.36 6.74 11.23
N LEU A 354 -14.39 7.54 11.69
CA LEU A 354 -12.97 7.21 11.55
C LEU A 354 -12.57 6.16 12.58
N ARG A 355 -11.94 5.05 12.13
CA ARG A 355 -11.41 3.99 12.99
C ARG A 355 -9.94 3.68 12.70
N GLU A 356 -9.16 3.52 13.76
CA GLU A 356 -7.80 3.02 13.66
C GLU A 356 -7.84 1.50 13.43
N ARG A 357 -7.21 1.01 12.34
CA ARG A 357 -6.98 -0.41 12.08
C ARG A 357 -5.55 -0.82 12.42
N LEU A 358 -5.32 -2.11 12.49
CA LEU A 358 -3.97 -2.68 12.53
C LEU A 358 -3.34 -2.74 11.13
N ALA A 359 -2.09 -3.20 11.03
CA ALA A 359 -1.42 -3.50 9.75
C ALA A 359 -2.13 -4.62 8.96
N ILE A 360 -3.00 -5.36 9.59
CA ILE A 360 -3.91 -6.35 9.00
C ILE A 360 -5.35 -5.88 9.18
N TYR A 361 -6.18 -6.07 8.15
CA TYR A 361 -7.59 -5.72 8.21
C TYR A 361 -8.40 -6.75 9.02
N PRO A 362 -9.51 -6.32 9.69
CA PRO A 362 -10.33 -7.18 10.55
C PRO A 362 -10.78 -8.46 9.85
N GLU A 363 -11.12 -8.40 8.57
CA GLU A 363 -11.62 -9.50 7.76
C GLU A 363 -10.61 -10.65 7.59
N PHE A 364 -9.32 -10.37 7.82
CA PHE A 364 -8.24 -11.35 7.64
C PHE A 364 -7.77 -11.98 8.95
N ILE A 365 -8.05 -11.35 10.11
CA ILE A 365 -7.50 -11.79 11.40
C ILE A 365 -7.98 -13.22 11.78
N GLY A 366 -9.26 -13.54 11.51
CA GLY A 366 -9.84 -14.84 11.84
C GLY A 366 -9.79 -15.88 10.73
N ARG A 367 -9.17 -15.56 9.58
CA ARG A 367 -9.14 -16.48 8.43
C ARG A 367 -8.03 -17.51 8.59
N ASP A 368 -8.39 -18.79 8.41
CA ASP A 368 -7.47 -19.91 8.55
C ASP A 368 -6.22 -19.78 7.67
N GLY A 369 -5.05 -19.84 8.30
CA GLY A 369 -3.74 -19.79 7.68
C GLY A 369 -3.29 -18.40 7.20
N PHE A 370 -4.08 -17.33 7.38
CA PHE A 370 -3.70 -15.98 7.00
C PHE A 370 -2.76 -15.32 8.00
N VAL A 371 -2.94 -15.55 9.29
CA VAL A 371 -2.06 -15.05 10.35
C VAL A 371 -1.09 -16.15 10.78
N HIS A 372 0.20 -15.86 10.73
CA HIS A 372 1.21 -16.79 11.27
C HIS A 372 1.10 -16.88 12.78
N THR A 373 1.33 -18.05 13.36
CA THR A 373 1.19 -18.32 14.80
C THR A 373 2.02 -17.38 15.68
N ARG A 374 3.22 -16.99 15.24
CA ARG A 374 4.08 -16.02 15.93
C ARG A 374 3.45 -14.62 16.04
N MET A 375 2.56 -14.25 15.11
CA MET A 375 1.91 -12.94 15.07
C MET A 375 0.55 -12.93 15.76
N ALA A 376 -0.14 -14.07 15.85
CA ALA A 376 -1.51 -14.17 16.36
C ALA A 376 -1.68 -13.52 17.74
N GLY A 377 -0.85 -13.89 18.71
CA GLY A 377 -0.94 -13.32 20.06
C GLY A 377 -0.60 -11.82 20.14
N ARG A 378 0.20 -11.29 19.20
CA ARG A 378 0.51 -9.84 19.13
C ARG A 378 -0.69 -9.07 18.58
N ILE A 379 -1.32 -9.59 17.52
CA ILE A 379 -2.53 -9.03 16.92
C ILE A 379 -3.68 -9.06 17.95
N ASP A 380 -3.88 -10.16 18.65
CA ASP A 380 -4.96 -10.32 19.66
C ASP A 380 -4.85 -9.31 20.80
N ARG A 381 -3.64 -8.96 21.22
CA ARG A 381 -3.45 -7.92 22.25
C ARG A 381 -3.83 -6.53 21.78
N LEU A 382 -3.64 -6.23 20.49
CA LEU A 382 -3.83 -4.89 19.94
C LEU A 382 -5.21 -4.67 19.33
N ARG A 383 -5.98 -5.74 19.02
CA ARG A 383 -7.30 -5.62 18.40
C ARG A 383 -8.42 -5.57 19.44
N ASP A 384 -9.48 -4.83 19.12
CA ASP A 384 -10.78 -4.91 19.81
C ASP A 384 -11.60 -6.14 19.35
N ALA A 385 -12.82 -6.26 19.86
CA ALA A 385 -13.74 -7.35 19.51
C ALA A 385 -14.17 -7.31 18.01
N ARG A 386 -14.06 -6.15 17.35
CA ARG A 386 -14.38 -5.97 15.92
C ARG A 386 -13.16 -6.12 15.01
N GLY A 387 -11.97 -6.38 15.57
CA GLY A 387 -10.71 -6.50 14.83
C GLY A 387 -9.97 -5.20 14.55
N TYR A 388 -10.53 -4.05 14.98
CA TYR A 388 -9.86 -2.75 14.89
C TYR A 388 -8.86 -2.56 16.04
N ALA A 389 -8.01 -1.54 15.92
CA ALA A 389 -7.06 -1.23 16.98
C ALA A 389 -7.77 -0.79 18.28
N ARG A 390 -7.32 -1.32 19.42
CA ARG A 390 -7.81 -0.87 20.72
C ARG A 390 -7.39 0.56 20.99
N VAL A 391 -8.33 1.37 21.48
CA VAL A 391 -8.07 2.74 21.87
C VAL A 391 -7.23 2.75 23.16
N GLY A 392 -6.20 3.59 23.21
CA GLY A 392 -5.35 3.78 24.39
C GLY A 392 -4.30 2.69 24.63
N GLU A 393 -4.33 1.58 23.91
CA GLU A 393 -3.29 0.56 24.03
C GLU A 393 -2.02 0.92 23.23
N VAL A 394 -0.88 0.79 23.92
CA VAL A 394 0.46 0.91 23.33
C VAL A 394 1.05 -0.49 23.22
N PRO A 395 1.68 -0.85 22.08
CA PRO A 395 2.35 -2.14 21.93
C PRO A 395 3.38 -2.39 23.04
N HIS A 396 3.42 -3.59 23.58
CA HIS A 396 4.41 -3.99 24.57
C HIS A 396 5.34 -5.06 24.00
N ALA A 397 6.64 -4.96 24.34
CA ALA A 397 7.58 -6.04 24.12
C ALA A 397 7.09 -7.32 24.83
N GLY A 398 7.12 -8.45 24.16
CA GLY A 398 6.78 -9.71 24.79
C GLY A 398 7.75 -10.01 25.94
N ASN A 399 7.25 -10.49 27.10
CA ASN A 399 8.09 -11.09 28.13
C ASN A 399 8.60 -12.44 27.59
N THR A 400 9.62 -12.42 26.78
CA THR A 400 10.40 -13.63 26.46
C THR A 400 11.49 -13.75 27.51
N ASN A 401 11.21 -14.50 28.58
CA ASN A 401 12.25 -15.17 29.37
C ASN A 401 12.81 -16.32 28.51
N SER A 402 13.46 -16.01 27.43
CA SER A 402 14.38 -16.89 26.72
C SER A 402 15.57 -16.03 26.31
N ALA A 403 16.63 -16.18 27.09
CA ALA A 403 17.94 -15.69 26.77
C ALA A 403 18.49 -16.44 25.54
N ALA A 404 17.97 -16.10 24.36
CA ALA A 404 18.69 -16.34 23.13
C ALA A 404 19.49 -15.07 22.84
N CYS A 405 20.67 -14.99 23.43
CA CYS A 405 21.72 -14.10 22.98
C CYS A 405 22.01 -14.42 21.51
N VAL A 406 21.47 -13.63 20.60
CA VAL A 406 22.00 -13.57 19.24
C VAL A 406 23.34 -12.87 19.37
N HIS A 407 24.40 -13.64 19.49
CA HIS A 407 25.75 -13.13 19.39
C HIS A 407 25.98 -12.73 17.93
N PHE A 408 25.98 -11.44 17.68
CA PHE A 408 26.64 -10.89 16.50
C PHE A 408 28.13 -10.91 16.80
N CYS A 409 28.84 -11.94 16.30
CA CYS A 409 30.31 -11.93 16.19
C CYS A 409 30.72 -11.40 14.83
#